data_e5a6163cb43764da6f5972fad40f92fb
#
_entry.id   e5a6163cb43764da6f5972fad40f92fb
#
_cell.length_a   1.000
_cell.length_b   1.000
_cell.length_c   1.000
_cell.angle_alpha   90.00
_cell.angle_beta   90.00
_cell.angle_gamma   90.00
#
_symmetry.space_group_name_H-M   'P 1'
#
loop_
_entity.id
_entity.type
_entity.pdbx_description
1 polymer ?
#
loop_
_entity_poly.entity_id
_entity_poly.type
_entity_poly.pdbx_seq_one_letter_code
_entity_poly.pdbx_strand_id
1 'polypeptide(L)'
;MNVQILMKYAERYERILDQFPHDALAARFNANILPPESEQVTLCVLKYLNLCSEEFYLTNHGYLSASLWRIWEGDLKRIIGSPLLQREWPALRTEFLSHQEFLDYVERVQHECKAFNVKVGTQSAGSR
;
A
#
# COMPACT_ATOMS: atom_id res chain seq x y z
N MET A 1 -21.63 -6.44 -9.11
CA MET A 1 -20.20 -6.14 -9.37
C MET A 1 -19.87 -6.53 -10.81
N ASN A 2 -19.11 -5.71 -11.50
CA ASN A 2 -18.71 -6.00 -12.87
C ASN A 2 -17.44 -6.87 -12.87
N VAL A 3 -17.58 -8.11 -13.36
CA VAL A 3 -16.46 -9.07 -13.42
C VAL A 3 -15.33 -8.57 -14.33
N GLN A 4 -15.65 -7.85 -15.40
CA GLN A 4 -14.65 -7.30 -16.32
C GLN A 4 -13.75 -6.27 -15.63
N ILE A 5 -14.36 -5.42 -14.79
CA ILE A 5 -13.58 -4.44 -13.98
C ILE A 5 -12.63 -5.19 -13.05
N LEU A 6 -13.14 -6.21 -12.35
CA LEU A 6 -12.32 -7.00 -11.43
C LEU A 6 -11.13 -7.65 -12.13
N MET A 7 -11.37 -8.28 -13.29
CA MET A 7 -10.32 -8.94 -14.07
C MET A 7 -9.27 -7.94 -14.57
N LYS A 8 -9.70 -6.76 -15.01
CA LYS A 8 -8.81 -5.72 -15.48
C LYS A 8 -7.86 -5.23 -14.38
N TYR A 9 -8.37 -5.04 -13.15
CA TYR A 9 -7.55 -4.61 -12.03
C TYR A 9 -6.59 -5.72 -11.57
N ALA A 10 -7.04 -6.98 -11.61
CA ALA A 10 -6.17 -8.12 -11.30
C ALA A 10 -5.00 -8.21 -12.28
N GLU A 11 -5.26 -8.03 -13.58
CA GLU A 11 -4.21 -8.02 -14.60
C GLU A 11 -3.22 -6.88 -14.41
N ARG A 12 -3.72 -5.69 -14.09
CA ARG A 12 -2.86 -4.53 -13.81
C ARG A 12 -1.99 -4.77 -12.59
N TYR A 13 -2.55 -5.35 -11.55
CA TYR A 13 -1.80 -5.68 -10.33
C TYR A 13 -0.65 -6.64 -10.65
N GLU A 14 -0.92 -7.70 -11.40
CA GLU A 14 0.11 -8.66 -11.79
C GLU A 14 1.23 -8.01 -12.60
N ARG A 15 0.89 -7.14 -13.55
CA ARG A 15 1.90 -6.42 -14.35
C ARG A 15 2.78 -5.53 -13.48
N ILE A 16 2.17 -4.86 -12.50
CA ILE A 16 2.93 -4.02 -11.57
C ILE A 16 3.90 -4.86 -10.76
N LEU A 17 3.45 -6.01 -10.22
CA LEU A 17 4.30 -6.90 -9.44
C LEU A 17 5.48 -7.42 -10.26
N ASP A 18 5.26 -7.72 -11.54
CA ASP A 18 6.31 -8.21 -12.43
C ASP A 18 7.44 -7.19 -12.64
N GLN A 19 7.16 -5.91 -12.43
CA GLN A 19 8.15 -4.84 -12.58
C GLN A 19 8.95 -4.58 -11.31
N PHE A 20 8.51 -5.10 -10.15
CA PHE A 20 9.22 -4.92 -8.91
C PHE A 20 10.51 -5.74 -8.90
N PRO A 21 11.65 -5.17 -8.46
CA PRO A 21 12.81 -5.99 -8.10
C PRO A 21 12.45 -6.98 -7.00
N HIS A 22 13.14 -8.12 -6.95
CA HIS A 22 12.81 -9.18 -5.98
C HIS A 22 12.83 -8.72 -4.53
N ASP A 23 13.82 -7.93 -4.15
CA ASP A 23 13.93 -7.43 -2.78
C ASP A 23 12.82 -6.44 -2.44
N ALA A 24 12.41 -5.60 -3.40
CA ALA A 24 11.29 -4.68 -3.22
C ALA A 24 9.95 -5.46 -3.14
N LEU A 25 9.81 -6.52 -3.92
CA LEU A 25 8.63 -7.36 -3.88
C LEU A 25 8.48 -8.02 -2.49
N ALA A 26 9.56 -8.57 -1.96
CA ALA A 26 9.60 -9.18 -0.64
C ALA A 26 9.37 -8.15 0.48
N ALA A 27 9.88 -6.93 0.32
CA ALA A 27 9.77 -5.86 1.31
C ALA A 27 8.33 -5.42 1.59
N ARG A 28 7.39 -5.74 0.68
CA ARG A 28 5.98 -5.40 0.90
C ARG A 28 5.43 -6.07 2.17
N PHE A 29 5.90 -7.24 2.49
CA PHE A 29 5.39 -8.04 3.60
C PHE A 29 6.44 -8.41 4.65
N ASN A 30 7.70 -8.06 4.43
CA ASN A 30 8.78 -8.39 5.35
C ASN A 30 9.52 -7.13 5.79
N ALA A 31 9.31 -6.74 7.05
CA ALA A 31 9.89 -5.52 7.62
C ALA A 31 11.42 -5.57 7.73
N ASN A 32 12.02 -6.75 7.63
CA ASN A 32 13.48 -6.91 7.70
C ASN A 32 14.18 -6.71 6.37
N ILE A 33 13.40 -6.54 5.28
CA ILE A 33 13.93 -6.33 3.95
C ILE A 33 13.60 -4.91 3.52
N LEU A 34 14.63 -4.10 3.24
CA LEU A 34 14.45 -2.75 2.71
C LEU A 34 15.44 -2.57 1.56
N PRO A 35 14.96 -2.60 0.30
CA PRO A 35 15.83 -2.47 -0.86
C PRO A 35 16.44 -1.07 -0.90
N PRO A 36 17.62 -0.92 -1.53
CA PRO A 36 18.20 0.41 -1.74
C PRO A 36 17.24 1.30 -2.52
N GLU A 37 17.28 2.60 -2.26
CA GLU A 37 16.51 3.57 -3.03
C GLU A 37 16.93 3.53 -4.49
N SER A 38 15.96 3.56 -5.40
CA SER A 38 16.18 3.63 -6.84
C SER A 38 14.96 4.21 -7.53
N GLU A 39 15.17 4.77 -8.73
CA GLU A 39 14.06 5.27 -9.55
C GLU A 39 13.09 4.15 -9.88
N GLN A 40 13.59 2.95 -10.15
CA GLN A 40 12.75 1.80 -10.48
C GLN A 40 11.85 1.43 -9.32
N VAL A 41 12.36 1.36 -8.10
CA VAL A 41 11.57 1.04 -6.92
C VAL A 41 10.51 2.11 -6.69
N THR A 42 10.90 3.38 -6.73
CA THR A 42 9.98 4.50 -6.55
C THR A 42 8.85 4.47 -7.60
N LEU A 43 9.19 4.22 -8.86
CA LEU A 43 8.19 4.15 -9.93
C LEU A 43 7.23 2.97 -9.73
N CYS A 44 7.74 1.83 -9.32
CA CYS A 44 6.89 0.66 -9.05
C CYS A 44 5.93 0.93 -7.89
N VAL A 45 6.41 1.56 -6.82
CA VAL A 45 5.56 1.95 -5.69
C VAL A 45 4.49 2.96 -6.13
N LEU A 46 4.86 3.93 -6.96
CA LEU A 46 3.90 4.90 -7.50
C LEU A 46 2.81 4.22 -8.32
N LYS A 47 3.19 3.30 -9.20
CA LYS A 47 2.21 2.56 -10.01
C LYS A 47 1.27 1.75 -9.13
N TYR A 48 1.80 1.12 -8.10
CA TYR A 48 0.99 0.37 -7.14
C TYR A 48 0.00 1.29 -6.41
N LEU A 49 0.46 2.44 -5.93
CA LEU A 49 -0.40 3.40 -5.23
C LEU A 49 -1.47 3.99 -6.15
N ASN A 50 -1.14 4.24 -7.41
CA ASN A 50 -2.13 4.70 -8.39
C ASN A 50 -3.25 3.67 -8.56
N LEU A 51 -2.89 2.39 -8.66
CA LEU A 51 -3.89 1.32 -8.75
C LEU A 51 -4.78 1.31 -7.50
N CYS A 52 -4.18 1.41 -6.33
CA CYS A 52 -4.92 1.42 -5.07
C CYS A 52 -5.85 2.62 -4.96
N SER A 53 -5.43 3.80 -5.41
CA SER A 53 -6.28 4.99 -5.37
C SER A 53 -7.50 4.85 -6.28
N GLU A 54 -7.35 4.21 -7.45
CA GLU A 54 -8.47 3.93 -8.33
C GLU A 54 -9.44 2.92 -7.71
N GLU A 55 -8.92 1.86 -7.10
CA GLU A 55 -9.75 0.87 -6.40
C GLU A 55 -10.50 1.50 -5.23
N PHE A 56 -9.83 2.38 -4.48
CA PHE A 56 -10.43 3.15 -3.39
C PHE A 56 -11.59 4.01 -3.90
N TYR A 57 -11.37 4.73 -5.02
CA TYR A 57 -12.39 5.56 -5.65
C TYR A 57 -13.58 4.72 -6.09
N LEU A 58 -13.35 3.61 -6.78
CA LEU A 58 -14.42 2.74 -7.28
C LEU A 58 -15.27 2.17 -6.15
N THR A 59 -14.64 1.83 -5.03
CA THR A 59 -15.36 1.32 -3.86
C THR A 59 -16.23 2.40 -3.25
N ASN A 60 -15.70 3.60 -3.09
CA ASN A 60 -16.45 4.72 -2.48
C ASN A 60 -17.62 5.19 -3.34
N HIS A 61 -17.58 4.93 -4.64
CA HIS A 61 -18.65 5.31 -5.57
C HIS A 61 -19.55 4.12 -5.94
N GLY A 62 -19.43 3.01 -5.24
CA GLY A 62 -20.33 1.87 -5.39
C GLY A 62 -20.07 0.97 -6.60
N TYR A 63 -18.96 1.16 -7.32
CA TYR A 63 -18.58 0.31 -8.45
C TYR A 63 -17.98 -1.03 -8.04
N LEU A 64 -17.42 -1.11 -6.85
CA LEU A 64 -16.90 -2.34 -6.26
C LEU A 64 -17.59 -2.61 -4.94
N SER A 65 -17.79 -3.91 -4.63
CA SER A 65 -18.47 -4.30 -3.39
C SER A 65 -17.59 -4.05 -2.17
N ALA A 66 -18.23 -3.74 -1.05
CA ALA A 66 -17.54 -3.55 0.23
C ALA A 66 -16.83 -4.82 0.69
N SER A 67 -17.40 -6.01 0.40
CA SER A 67 -16.78 -7.28 0.77
C SER A 67 -15.48 -7.55 0.01
N LEU A 68 -15.45 -7.22 -1.28
CA LEU A 68 -14.21 -7.34 -2.07
C LEU A 68 -13.15 -6.36 -1.58
N TRP A 69 -13.56 -5.11 -1.29
CA TRP A 69 -12.66 -4.11 -0.75
C TRP A 69 -12.00 -4.56 0.57
N ARG A 70 -12.76 -5.21 1.45
CA ARG A 70 -12.21 -5.71 2.72
C ARG A 70 -11.09 -6.72 2.52
N ILE A 71 -11.24 -7.59 1.50
CA ILE A 71 -10.20 -8.57 1.16
C ILE A 71 -8.93 -7.86 0.70
N TRP A 72 -9.07 -6.89 -0.21
CA TRP A 72 -7.92 -6.12 -0.72
C TRP A 72 -7.31 -5.23 0.37
N GLU A 73 -8.16 -4.66 1.23
CA GLU A 73 -7.72 -3.74 2.28
C GLU A 73 -6.77 -4.41 3.27
N GLY A 74 -6.96 -5.69 3.56
CA GLY A 74 -6.06 -6.43 4.44
C GLY A 74 -4.63 -6.39 3.95
N ASP A 75 -4.42 -6.70 2.67
CA ASP A 75 -3.08 -6.65 2.06
C ASP A 75 -2.60 -5.22 1.88
N LEU A 76 -3.48 -4.32 1.46
CA LEU A 76 -3.15 -2.91 1.26
C LEU A 76 -2.63 -2.26 2.53
N LYS A 77 -3.27 -2.49 3.66
CA LYS A 77 -2.82 -1.94 4.95
C LYS A 77 -1.45 -2.45 5.35
N ARG A 78 -1.18 -3.74 5.12
CA ARG A 78 0.15 -4.31 5.40
C ARG A 78 1.22 -3.65 4.55
N ILE A 79 0.94 -3.46 3.28
CA ILE A 79 1.89 -2.85 2.33
C ILE A 79 2.11 -1.38 2.68
N ILE A 80 1.04 -0.61 2.90
CA ILE A 80 1.13 0.81 3.26
C ILE A 80 1.92 1.00 4.56
N GLY A 81 1.75 0.10 5.53
CA GLY A 81 2.46 0.17 6.80
C GLY A 81 3.89 -0.36 6.75
N SER A 82 4.33 -0.94 5.64
CA SER A 82 5.67 -1.51 5.52
C SER A 82 6.75 -0.43 5.55
N PRO A 83 7.99 -0.76 5.98
CA PRO A 83 9.10 0.19 5.93
C PRO A 83 9.36 0.74 4.53
N LEU A 84 9.16 -0.07 3.48
CA LEU A 84 9.30 0.37 2.10
C LEU A 84 8.34 1.55 1.81
N LEU A 85 7.07 1.40 2.10
CA LEU A 85 6.08 2.44 1.83
C LEU A 85 6.26 3.65 2.72
N GLN A 86 6.67 3.46 3.96
CA GLN A 86 6.97 4.58 4.86
C GLN A 86 8.15 5.41 4.34
N ARG A 87 9.15 4.77 3.73
CA ARG A 87 10.29 5.47 3.13
C ARG A 87 9.87 6.23 1.87
N GLU A 88 9.08 5.59 0.98
CA GLU A 88 8.75 6.16 -0.34
C GLU A 88 7.63 7.20 -0.28
N TRP A 89 6.72 7.09 0.67
CA TRP A 89 5.51 7.91 0.71
C TRP A 89 5.77 9.42 0.77
N PRO A 90 6.72 9.96 1.58
CA PRO A 90 6.89 11.42 1.66
C PRO A 90 7.15 12.10 0.32
N ALA A 91 7.88 11.43 -0.58
CA ALA A 91 8.14 11.95 -1.92
C ALA A 91 6.93 11.75 -2.85
N LEU A 92 6.20 10.65 -2.68
CA LEU A 92 5.09 10.27 -3.56
C LEU A 92 3.77 10.94 -3.22
N ARG A 93 3.59 11.40 -1.98
CA ARG A 93 2.32 11.97 -1.53
C ARG A 93 1.85 13.14 -2.38
N THR A 94 2.77 13.89 -2.96
CA THR A 94 2.45 15.05 -3.80
C THR A 94 1.70 14.65 -5.08
N GLU A 95 1.89 13.41 -5.56
CA GLU A 95 1.16 12.88 -6.69
C GLU A 95 -0.33 12.68 -6.40
N PHE A 96 -0.71 12.67 -5.12
CA PHE A 96 -2.08 12.39 -4.68
C PHE A 96 -2.77 13.60 -4.04
N LEU A 97 -2.25 14.81 -4.24
CA LEU A 97 -2.85 16.02 -3.68
C LEU A 97 -4.27 16.27 -4.19
N SER A 98 -4.56 15.87 -5.43
CA SER A 98 -5.90 15.95 -6.00
C SER A 98 -6.81 14.78 -5.58
N HIS A 99 -6.27 13.80 -4.87
CA HIS A 99 -6.98 12.63 -4.36
C HIS A 99 -6.93 12.65 -2.82
N GLN A 100 -7.47 13.69 -2.24
CA GLN A 100 -7.30 13.98 -0.79
C GLN A 100 -7.83 12.87 0.11
N GLU A 101 -8.95 12.25 -0.25
CA GLU A 101 -9.52 11.15 0.55
C GLU A 101 -8.58 9.95 0.62
N PHE A 102 -7.95 9.60 -0.51
CA PHE A 102 -6.98 8.52 -0.55
C PHE A 102 -5.70 8.90 0.20
N LEU A 103 -5.21 10.12 0.02
CA LEU A 103 -4.03 10.61 0.75
C LEU A 103 -4.25 10.52 2.27
N ASP A 104 -5.40 10.99 2.74
CA ASP A 104 -5.74 10.94 4.16
C ASP A 104 -5.83 9.49 4.65
N TYR A 105 -6.37 8.59 3.82
CA TYR A 105 -6.46 7.17 4.13
C TYR A 105 -5.06 6.57 4.32
N VAL A 106 -4.15 6.81 3.39
CA VAL A 106 -2.77 6.29 3.47
C VAL A 106 -2.08 6.80 4.72
N GLU A 107 -2.18 8.10 5.01
CA GLU A 107 -1.50 8.69 6.16
C GLU A 107 -2.08 8.20 7.48
N ARG A 108 -3.38 7.97 7.54
CA ARG A 108 -4.02 7.37 8.70
C ARG A 108 -3.53 5.94 8.94
N VAL A 109 -3.46 5.12 7.88
CA VAL A 109 -2.97 3.73 8.00
C VAL A 109 -1.53 3.71 8.47
N GLN A 110 -0.66 4.57 7.92
CA GLN A 110 0.74 4.65 8.34
C GLN A 110 0.87 5.07 9.80
N HIS A 111 0.05 6.02 10.24
CA HIS A 111 0.04 6.47 11.63
C HIS A 111 -0.38 5.34 12.57
N GLU A 112 -1.43 4.61 12.24
CA GLU A 112 -1.91 3.46 13.03
C GLU A 112 -0.84 2.37 13.13
N CYS A 113 -0.15 2.06 12.02
CA CYS A 113 0.91 1.05 11.99
C CYS A 113 2.11 1.45 12.84
N LYS A 114 2.52 2.73 12.80
CA LYS A 114 3.60 3.24 13.64
C LYS A 114 3.26 3.15 15.13
N ALA A 115 2.04 3.54 15.50
CA ALA A 115 1.57 3.46 16.88
C ALA A 115 1.56 2.02 17.38
N PHE A 116 1.10 1.07 16.56
CA PHE A 116 1.11 -0.34 16.88
C PHE A 116 2.52 -0.88 17.07
N ASN A 117 3.43 -0.54 16.16
CA ASN A 117 4.82 -1.01 16.23
C ASN A 117 5.56 -0.47 17.47
N VAL A 118 5.33 0.79 17.83
CA VAL A 118 5.90 1.37 19.05
C VAL A 118 5.37 0.64 20.28
N LYS A 119 4.08 0.34 20.33
CA LYS A 119 3.44 -0.35 21.45
C LYS A 119 3.99 -1.77 21.63
N VAL A 120 4.14 -2.51 20.51
CA VAL A 120 4.70 -3.86 20.52
C VAL A 120 6.17 -3.82 20.96
N GLY A 121 6.95 -2.88 20.44
CA GLY A 121 8.34 -2.69 20.82
C GLY A 121 8.52 -2.40 22.31
N THR A 122 7.67 -1.56 22.88
CA THR A 122 7.67 -1.24 24.31
C THR A 122 7.34 -2.48 25.15
N GLN A 123 6.36 -3.28 24.75
CA GLN A 123 6.01 -4.51 25.44
C GLN A 123 7.14 -5.54 25.39
N SER A 124 7.79 -5.69 24.23
CA SER A 124 8.95 -6.58 24.09
C SER A 124 10.09 -6.17 24.99
N ALA A 125 10.40 -4.88 25.08
CA ALA A 125 11.43 -4.35 25.98
C ALA A 125 11.08 -4.55 27.45
N GLY A 126 9.81 -4.43 27.80
CA GLY A 126 9.30 -4.59 29.16
C GLY A 126 9.29 -6.04 29.65
N SER A 127 9.35 -7.03 28.74
CA SER A 127 9.34 -8.44 29.10
C SER A 127 10.71 -9.01 29.42
N ARG A 128 11.73 -8.22 29.32
CA ARG A 128 13.11 -8.58 29.67
C ARG A 128 13.42 -8.14 31.09
#